data_2cc35f44c0fd2322bb80d66a5b5fa707
#
_entry.id   2cc35f44c0fd2322bb80d66a5b5fa707
#
_cell.length_a   1.000
_cell.length_b   1.000
_cell.length_c   1.000
_cell.angle_alpha   90.00
_cell.angle_beta   90.00
_cell.angle_gamma   90.00
#
_symmetry.space_group_name_H-M   'P 1'
#
loop_
_entity.id
_entity.type
_entity.pdbx_description
1 polymer ?
#
loop_
_entity_poly.entity_id
_entity_poly.type
_entity_poly.pdbx_seq_one_letter_code
_entity_poly.pdbx_strand_id
1 'polypeptide(L)'
;DRIGYKRSLVLSQSLLLLARSLLFVSFLCKNPVLFAIEAAVEGLSYCFSSGTDSAYLYEVYGNEAYLSKTAHASNCGTAGFLISTLSYVIIYHQCGIEGLLLSTMAAGTAAAIFSIKLKPEPSKNKQTCYAKENEAENKNFAKKETYAFNIEETVKIEETAKQGEHSIKQLLSVMKHPRALLFASALSIFQVSWLLINFFYVEKLGECGISPEWMSAVILGYSAVEMLAEPIIRKLGTSFSKSWARRFGILCGVGFLAFGFVSKRILILPLMLVLPLLLKLPEYFVMEQENVLVDLLGVKEQRAAALSVLNMGVSIIEILALFASAALTAAGIGWCFLGVGVLLIVCMLCVC
;
A
#
# COMPACT_ATOMS: atom_id res chain seq x y z
N ASP A 1 -10.08 9.83 -13.10
CA ASP A 1 -9.51 9.71 -14.44
C ASP A 1 -9.90 10.86 -15.39
N ARG A 2 -11.07 11.52 -15.20
CA ARG A 2 -11.45 12.68 -16.06
C ARG A 2 -10.52 13.89 -15.91
N ILE A 3 -9.94 14.08 -14.74
CA ILE A 3 -9.07 15.23 -14.40
C ILE A 3 -7.61 14.95 -14.79
N GLY A 4 -7.23 13.67 -14.93
CA GLY A 4 -5.86 13.18 -15.12
C GLY A 4 -5.15 12.92 -13.79
N TYR A 5 -4.25 11.95 -13.79
CA TYR A 5 -3.60 11.45 -12.57
C TYR A 5 -2.74 12.50 -11.88
N LYS A 6 -1.91 13.23 -12.66
CA LYS A 6 -1.08 14.31 -12.12
C LYS A 6 -1.92 15.38 -11.42
N ARG A 7 -3.03 15.82 -12.05
CA ARG A 7 -3.88 16.85 -11.46
C ARG A 7 -4.59 16.36 -10.20
N SER A 8 -5.03 15.09 -10.19
CA SER A 8 -5.59 14.46 -8.99
C SER A 8 -4.60 14.44 -7.84
N LEU A 9 -3.34 14.06 -8.09
CA LEU A 9 -2.28 14.05 -7.07
C LEU A 9 -1.96 15.46 -6.56
N VAL A 10 -1.89 16.46 -7.45
CA VAL A 10 -1.68 17.87 -7.05
C VAL A 10 -2.85 18.35 -6.17
N LEU A 11 -4.09 18.04 -6.57
CA LEU A 11 -5.28 18.39 -5.79
C LEU A 11 -5.27 17.72 -4.41
N SER A 12 -4.93 16.42 -4.36
CA SER A 12 -4.77 15.68 -3.11
C SER A 12 -3.77 16.37 -2.18
N GLN A 13 -2.56 16.67 -2.66
CA GLN A 13 -1.53 17.33 -1.83
C GLN A 13 -1.94 18.73 -1.40
N SER A 14 -2.67 19.47 -2.22
CA SER A 14 -3.19 20.80 -1.88
C SER A 14 -4.26 20.73 -0.79
N LEU A 15 -5.16 19.74 -0.86
CA LEU A 15 -6.17 19.49 0.17
C LEU A 15 -5.51 19.02 1.48
N LEU A 16 -4.48 18.18 1.39
CA LEU A 16 -3.74 17.74 2.58
C LEU A 16 -3.05 18.91 3.27
N LEU A 17 -2.44 19.84 2.52
CA LEU A 17 -1.87 21.05 3.06
C LEU A 17 -2.94 21.93 3.74
N LEU A 18 -4.12 22.05 3.13
CA LEU A 18 -5.26 22.76 3.73
C LEU A 18 -5.69 22.09 5.04
N ALA A 19 -5.78 20.75 5.07
CA ALA A 19 -6.10 19.99 6.29
C ALA A 19 -5.07 20.28 7.39
N ARG A 20 -3.75 20.21 7.10
CA ARG A 20 -2.70 20.53 8.09
C ARG A 20 -2.78 21.98 8.59
N SER A 21 -3.17 22.90 7.73
CA SER A 21 -3.38 24.31 8.13
C SER A 21 -4.61 24.46 9.03
N LEU A 22 -5.71 23.76 8.71
CA LEU A 22 -6.90 23.72 9.56
C LEU A 22 -6.62 23.08 10.92
N LEU A 23 -5.81 22.01 10.96
CA LEU A 23 -5.37 21.39 12.21
C LEU A 23 -4.65 22.38 13.12
N PHE A 24 -3.71 23.15 12.56
CA PHE A 24 -2.99 24.18 13.31
C PHE A 24 -3.92 25.26 13.84
N VAL A 25 -4.83 25.77 13.01
CA VAL A 25 -5.83 26.77 13.43
C VAL A 25 -6.78 26.21 14.48
N SER A 26 -7.24 24.97 14.30
CA SER A 26 -8.10 24.27 15.26
C SER A 26 -7.44 24.14 16.63
N PHE A 27 -6.15 23.83 16.65
CA PHE A 27 -5.36 23.75 17.88
C PHE A 27 -5.25 25.11 18.57
N LEU A 28 -4.95 26.18 17.84
CA LEU A 28 -4.83 27.54 18.39
C LEU A 28 -6.18 28.05 18.93
N CYS A 29 -7.25 27.83 18.19
CA CYS A 29 -8.60 28.25 18.55
C CYS A 29 -9.28 27.33 19.58
N LYS A 30 -8.70 26.15 19.87
CA LYS A 30 -9.28 25.07 20.70
C LYS A 30 -10.71 24.73 20.27
N ASN A 31 -10.96 24.72 18.95
CA ASN A 31 -12.29 24.55 18.40
C ASN A 31 -12.47 23.12 17.81
N PRO A 32 -13.31 22.27 18.44
CA PRO A 32 -13.51 20.89 17.97
C PRO A 32 -14.22 20.80 16.62
N VAL A 33 -14.99 21.82 16.22
CA VAL A 33 -15.66 21.86 14.91
C VAL A 33 -14.64 22.03 13.80
N LEU A 34 -13.63 22.87 13.97
CA LEU A 34 -12.55 23.02 12.99
C LEU A 34 -11.73 21.72 12.87
N PHE A 35 -11.53 21.01 13.97
CA PHE A 35 -10.89 19.69 13.95
C PHE A 35 -11.70 18.66 13.16
N ALA A 36 -13.03 18.64 13.30
CA ALA A 36 -13.90 17.77 12.50
C ALA A 36 -13.88 18.13 11.01
N ILE A 37 -13.83 19.42 10.67
CA ILE A 37 -13.70 19.90 9.29
C ILE A 37 -12.34 19.48 8.71
N GLU A 38 -11.28 19.61 9.48
CA GLU A 38 -9.93 19.16 9.09
C GLU A 38 -9.94 17.67 8.72
N ALA A 39 -10.49 16.81 9.57
CA ALA A 39 -10.57 15.38 9.32
C ALA A 39 -11.35 15.05 8.04
N ALA A 40 -12.45 15.80 7.76
CA ALA A 40 -13.20 15.65 6.53
C ALA A 40 -12.40 16.05 5.29
N VAL A 41 -11.65 17.16 5.37
CA VAL A 41 -10.77 17.63 4.27
C VAL A 41 -9.61 16.65 4.05
N GLU A 42 -9.02 16.11 5.12
CA GLU A 42 -7.99 15.08 5.02
C GLU A 42 -8.54 13.81 4.34
N GLY A 43 -9.70 13.33 4.76
CA GLY A 43 -10.38 12.19 4.12
C GLY A 43 -10.65 12.44 2.63
N LEU A 44 -11.09 13.65 2.26
CA LEU A 44 -11.27 14.03 0.86
C LEU A 44 -9.94 14.02 0.09
N SER A 45 -8.85 14.47 0.69
CA SER A 45 -7.50 14.39 0.10
C SER A 45 -7.14 12.95 -0.26
N TYR A 46 -7.36 12.00 0.66
CA TYR A 46 -7.10 10.58 0.40
C TYR A 46 -7.96 9.99 -0.71
N CYS A 47 -9.20 10.46 -0.90
CA CYS A 47 -10.03 10.03 -2.02
C CYS A 47 -9.40 10.38 -3.39
N PHE A 48 -8.68 11.49 -3.50
CA PHE A 48 -8.00 11.88 -4.74
C PHE A 48 -6.67 11.16 -4.95
N SER A 49 -6.00 10.67 -3.93
CA SER A 49 -4.76 9.89 -4.06
C SER A 49 -5.01 8.40 -4.20
N SER A 50 -6.07 7.86 -3.60
CA SER A 50 -6.39 6.43 -3.60
C SER A 50 -6.44 5.84 -5.00
N GLY A 51 -5.56 4.89 -5.28
CA GLY A 51 -5.41 4.25 -6.59
C GLY A 51 -4.78 5.12 -7.68
N THR A 52 -4.75 6.46 -7.50
CA THR A 52 -4.19 7.39 -8.47
C THR A 52 -2.67 7.34 -8.50
N ASP A 53 -2.03 7.18 -7.35
CA ASP A 53 -0.58 7.04 -7.19
C ASP A 53 -0.03 5.79 -7.89
N SER A 54 -0.65 4.65 -7.65
CA SER A 54 -0.33 3.39 -8.31
C SER A 54 -0.58 3.46 -9.81
N ALA A 55 -1.74 3.98 -10.24
CA ALA A 55 -2.06 4.17 -11.64
C ALA A 55 -1.07 5.11 -12.34
N TYR A 56 -0.70 6.22 -11.69
CA TYR A 56 0.27 7.17 -12.23
C TYR A 56 1.65 6.52 -12.42
N LEU A 57 2.14 5.79 -11.43
CA LEU A 57 3.43 5.10 -11.53
C LEU A 57 3.43 4.06 -12.65
N TYR A 58 2.35 3.29 -12.76
CA TYR A 58 2.21 2.29 -13.80
C TYR A 58 2.17 2.89 -15.22
N GLU A 59 1.41 3.97 -15.41
CA GLU A 59 1.29 4.64 -16.72
C GLU A 59 2.57 5.38 -17.14
N VAL A 60 3.30 5.97 -16.18
CA VAL A 60 4.51 6.74 -16.49
C VAL A 60 5.73 5.86 -16.72
N TYR A 61 5.84 4.74 -15.99
CA TYR A 61 7.04 3.92 -16.00
C TYR A 61 6.87 2.55 -16.67
N GLY A 62 5.62 2.14 -16.97
CA GLY A 62 5.31 0.84 -17.56
C GLY A 62 5.48 -0.32 -16.59
N ASN A 63 5.02 -1.51 -17.01
CA ASN A 63 5.00 -2.71 -16.19
C ASN A 63 6.41 -3.12 -15.69
N GLU A 64 7.40 -3.09 -16.57
CA GLU A 64 8.77 -3.54 -16.24
C GLU A 64 9.44 -2.74 -15.11
N ALA A 65 9.21 -1.42 -15.07
CA ALA A 65 9.81 -0.55 -14.08
C ALA A 65 8.90 -0.27 -12.87
N TYR A 66 7.62 -0.62 -12.94
CA TYR A 66 6.63 -0.31 -11.91
C TYR A 66 7.06 -0.79 -10.53
N LEU A 67 7.43 -2.06 -10.41
CA LEU A 67 7.81 -2.68 -9.14
C LEU A 67 8.99 -1.95 -8.48
N SER A 68 10.05 -1.68 -9.26
CA SER A 68 11.23 -0.95 -8.78
C SER A 68 10.92 0.50 -8.40
N LYS A 69 10.02 1.17 -9.14
CA LYS A 69 9.63 2.56 -8.87
C LYS A 69 8.71 2.67 -7.66
N THR A 70 7.81 1.72 -7.48
CA THR A 70 6.95 1.63 -6.29
C THR A 70 7.79 1.38 -5.04
N ALA A 71 8.75 0.46 -5.09
CA ALA A 71 9.67 0.21 -3.99
C ALA A 71 10.54 1.44 -3.67
N HIS A 72 11.01 2.17 -4.69
CA HIS A 72 11.76 3.41 -4.50
C HIS A 72 10.90 4.50 -3.85
N ALA A 73 9.67 4.70 -4.32
CA ALA A 73 8.74 5.68 -3.73
C ALA A 73 8.43 5.34 -2.26
N SER A 74 8.20 4.06 -1.95
CA SER A 74 8.01 3.60 -0.57
C SER A 74 9.23 3.88 0.30
N ASN A 75 10.45 3.60 -0.19
CA ASN A 75 11.69 3.90 0.52
C ASN A 75 11.86 5.40 0.80
N CYS A 76 11.51 6.27 -0.14
CA CYS A 76 11.50 7.71 0.10
C CYS A 76 10.52 8.08 1.23
N GLY A 77 9.34 7.45 1.27
CA GLY A 77 8.38 7.62 2.36
C GLY A 77 8.95 7.17 3.71
N THR A 78 9.56 5.98 3.75
CA THR A 78 10.21 5.45 4.96
C THR A 78 11.37 6.33 5.43
N ALA A 79 12.20 6.85 4.51
CA ALA A 79 13.26 7.79 4.85
C ALA A 79 12.69 9.09 5.46
N GLY A 80 11.60 9.62 4.88
CA GLY A 80 10.89 10.77 5.44
C GLY A 80 10.36 10.49 6.85
N PHE A 81 9.78 9.32 7.07
CA PHE A 81 9.33 8.86 8.39
C PHE A 81 10.49 8.80 9.40
N LEU A 82 11.62 8.21 9.03
CA LEU A 82 12.81 8.14 9.89
C LEU A 82 13.32 9.55 10.28
N ILE A 83 13.43 10.45 9.29
CA ILE A 83 13.87 11.83 9.51
C ILE A 83 12.88 12.56 10.43
N SER A 84 11.57 12.42 10.19
CA SER A 84 10.55 13.09 11.02
C SER A 84 10.57 12.58 12.46
N THR A 85 10.74 11.26 12.65
CA THR A 85 10.81 10.62 13.97
C THR A 85 12.03 11.10 14.76
N LEU A 86 13.19 11.20 14.11
CA LEU A 86 14.40 11.73 14.72
C LEU A 86 14.28 13.23 15.04
N SER A 87 13.65 13.99 14.15
CA SER A 87 13.44 15.42 14.33
C SER A 87 12.38 15.75 15.40
N TYR A 88 11.43 14.85 15.63
CA TYR A 88 10.33 15.03 16.57
C TYR A 88 10.82 15.44 17.95
N VAL A 89 11.78 14.73 18.51
CA VAL A 89 12.29 14.97 19.87
C VAL A 89 12.90 16.38 19.97
N ILE A 90 13.67 16.79 18.96
CA ILE A 90 14.34 18.10 18.92
C ILE A 90 13.29 19.20 18.80
N ILE A 91 12.36 19.09 17.86
CA ILE A 91 11.34 20.10 17.60
C ILE A 91 10.40 20.23 18.81
N TYR A 92 9.96 19.10 19.36
CA TYR A 92 9.06 19.11 20.52
C TYR A 92 9.71 19.74 21.74
N HIS A 93 10.98 19.44 22.01
CA HIS A 93 11.72 20.01 23.16
C HIS A 93 11.96 21.51 23.03
N GLN A 94 12.18 22.00 21.80
CA GLN A 94 12.50 23.44 21.58
C GLN A 94 11.24 24.29 21.36
N CYS A 95 10.27 23.78 20.64
CA CYS A 95 9.13 24.56 20.15
C CYS A 95 7.76 23.98 20.55
N GLY A 96 7.73 22.90 21.33
CA GLY A 96 6.48 22.26 21.77
C GLY A 96 5.60 21.72 20.63
N ILE A 97 4.32 21.56 20.91
CA ILE A 97 3.31 21.06 19.94
C ILE A 97 3.15 22.03 18.76
N GLU A 98 3.22 23.33 18.99
CA GLU A 98 3.08 24.34 17.94
C GLU A 98 4.18 24.18 16.88
N GLY A 99 5.41 23.95 17.30
CA GLY A 99 6.54 23.67 16.40
C GLY A 99 6.35 22.40 15.57
N LEU A 100 5.76 21.35 16.15
CA LEU A 100 5.44 20.14 15.43
C LEU A 100 4.37 20.40 14.35
N LEU A 101 3.29 21.11 14.69
CA LEU A 101 2.23 21.44 13.75
C LEU A 101 2.75 22.33 12.60
N LEU A 102 3.60 23.31 12.90
CA LEU A 102 4.26 24.13 11.88
C LEU A 102 5.18 23.29 10.99
N SER A 103 5.91 22.32 11.55
CA SER A 103 6.76 21.41 10.76
C SER A 103 5.95 20.53 9.80
N THR A 104 4.76 20.06 10.21
CA THR A 104 3.86 19.32 9.31
C THR A 104 3.32 20.18 8.17
N MET A 105 3.01 21.47 8.44
CA MET A 105 2.62 22.42 7.39
C MET A 105 3.77 22.68 6.41
N ALA A 106 4.99 22.86 6.90
CA ALA A 106 6.18 23.05 6.06
C ALA A 106 6.42 21.82 5.16
N ALA A 107 6.34 20.62 5.73
CA ALA A 107 6.43 19.37 4.96
C ALA A 107 5.31 19.23 3.92
N GLY A 108 4.06 19.55 4.28
CA GLY A 108 2.93 19.57 3.37
C GLY A 108 3.10 20.57 2.21
N THR A 109 3.65 21.77 2.52
CA THR A 109 3.96 22.76 1.50
C THR A 109 5.02 22.24 0.52
N ALA A 110 6.08 21.63 1.02
CA ALA A 110 7.10 21.00 0.19
C ALA A 110 6.49 19.88 -0.69
N ALA A 111 5.64 19.02 -0.14
CA ALA A 111 4.97 17.95 -0.87
C ALA A 111 4.07 18.51 -2.00
N ALA A 112 3.30 19.58 -1.72
CA ALA A 112 2.48 20.25 -2.72
C ALA A 112 3.33 20.85 -3.86
N ILE A 113 4.47 21.49 -3.54
CA ILE A 113 5.39 22.03 -4.56
C ILE A 113 6.00 20.91 -5.41
N PHE A 114 6.43 19.81 -4.78
CA PHE A 114 6.98 18.67 -5.52
C PHE A 114 5.93 17.96 -6.39
N SER A 115 4.67 17.91 -5.96
CA SER A 115 3.59 17.32 -6.78
C SER A 115 3.36 18.06 -8.08
N ILE A 116 3.54 19.39 -8.12
CA ILE A 116 3.45 20.19 -9.34
C ILE A 116 4.56 19.81 -10.34
N LYS A 117 5.74 19.43 -9.85
CA LYS A 117 6.90 19.03 -10.65
C LYS A 117 6.83 17.60 -11.20
N LEU A 118 5.80 16.82 -10.86
CA LEU A 118 5.59 15.48 -11.40
C LEU A 118 5.58 15.51 -12.93
N LYS A 119 6.09 14.47 -13.57
CA LYS A 119 6.06 14.33 -15.02
C LYS A 119 4.61 14.35 -15.52
N PRO A 120 4.32 15.00 -16.65
CA PRO A 120 3.01 14.88 -17.28
C PRO A 120 2.78 13.43 -17.72
N GLU A 121 1.52 13.02 -17.72
CA GLU A 121 1.10 11.74 -18.27
C GLU A 121 1.48 11.63 -19.75
N PRO A 122 1.86 10.45 -20.25
CA PRO A 122 2.09 10.26 -21.67
C PRO A 122 0.82 10.60 -22.45
N SER A 123 0.99 11.36 -23.55
CA SER A 123 -0.14 11.74 -24.42
C SER A 123 -0.85 10.49 -24.96
N LYS A 124 -2.19 10.52 -25.06
CA LYS A 124 -3.01 9.40 -25.55
C LYS A 124 -2.50 8.79 -26.87
N ASN A 125 -1.88 9.59 -27.74
CA ASN A 125 -1.27 9.10 -28.99
C ASN A 125 0.00 8.24 -28.78
N LYS A 126 0.73 8.43 -27.67
CA LYS A 126 1.87 7.57 -27.31
C LYS A 126 1.41 6.29 -26.60
N GLN A 127 0.32 6.35 -25.83
CA GLN A 127 -0.27 5.18 -25.19
C GLN A 127 -0.70 4.11 -26.21
N THR A 128 -1.19 4.51 -27.40
CA THR A 128 -1.53 3.56 -28.48
C THR A 128 -0.31 2.87 -29.09
N CYS A 129 0.87 3.48 -29.09
CA CYS A 129 2.10 2.85 -29.55
C CYS A 129 2.64 1.86 -28.52
N TYR A 130 2.70 2.26 -27.23
CA TYR A 130 3.12 1.36 -26.15
C TYR A 130 2.12 0.21 -25.92
N ALA A 131 0.81 0.44 -26.10
CA ALA A 131 -0.20 -0.59 -26.01
C ALA A 131 -0.02 -1.66 -27.12
N LYS A 132 0.34 -1.29 -28.33
CA LYS A 132 0.59 -2.24 -29.43
C LYS A 132 1.89 -3.02 -29.25
N GLU A 133 2.95 -2.41 -28.71
CA GLU A 133 4.19 -3.11 -28.35
C GLU A 133 3.95 -4.08 -27.19
N ASN A 134 3.27 -3.65 -26.13
CA ASN A 134 2.92 -4.50 -24.99
C ASN A 134 1.88 -5.59 -25.33
N GLU A 135 0.99 -5.39 -26.30
CA GLU A 135 0.11 -6.45 -26.79
C GLU A 135 0.88 -7.56 -27.53
N ALA A 136 1.92 -7.21 -28.28
CA ALA A 136 2.79 -8.20 -28.90
C ALA A 136 3.62 -8.99 -27.88
N GLU A 137 4.10 -8.33 -26.86
CA GLU A 137 4.87 -8.92 -25.76
C GLU A 137 3.99 -9.72 -24.78
N ASN A 138 2.82 -9.20 -24.41
CA ASN A 138 1.84 -9.92 -23.58
C ASN A 138 1.25 -11.16 -24.29
N LYS A 139 1.10 -11.16 -25.62
CA LYS A 139 0.76 -12.39 -26.35
C LYS A 139 1.85 -13.45 -26.26
N ASN A 140 3.11 -13.06 -26.16
CA ASN A 140 4.23 -13.98 -25.93
C ASN A 140 4.31 -14.44 -24.47
N PHE A 141 3.99 -13.56 -23.51
CA PHE A 141 3.92 -13.87 -22.08
C PHE A 141 2.70 -14.76 -21.76
N ALA A 142 1.52 -14.41 -22.30
CA ALA A 142 0.31 -15.22 -22.20
C ALA A 142 0.50 -16.62 -22.80
N LYS A 143 1.26 -16.77 -23.90
CA LYS A 143 1.62 -18.09 -24.45
C LYS A 143 2.51 -18.93 -23.53
N LYS A 144 3.27 -18.32 -22.62
CA LYS A 144 4.12 -19.01 -21.66
C LYS A 144 3.41 -19.39 -20.36
N GLU A 145 2.32 -18.68 -20.01
CA GLU A 145 1.49 -18.94 -18.81
C GLU A 145 0.09 -19.49 -19.14
N THR A 146 -0.21 -19.84 -20.41
CA THR A 146 -1.49 -20.40 -20.85
C THR A 146 -1.68 -21.85 -20.39
N TYR A 147 -1.67 -22.04 -19.07
CA TYR A 147 -2.36 -23.17 -18.46
C TYR A 147 -3.57 -22.63 -17.69
N ALA A 148 -4.75 -22.90 -18.27
CA ALA A 148 -6.09 -22.72 -17.72
C ALA A 148 -6.62 -21.28 -17.60
N PHE A 149 -6.93 -20.64 -18.71
CA PHE A 149 -7.92 -19.58 -18.73
C PHE A 149 -8.94 -19.81 -19.84
N ASN A 150 -10.22 -19.90 -19.48
CA ASN A 150 -11.32 -19.94 -20.42
C ASN A 150 -11.43 -18.62 -21.17
N ILE A 151 -11.01 -18.60 -22.43
CA ILE A 151 -11.03 -17.44 -23.34
C ILE A 151 -12.46 -16.89 -23.56
N GLU A 152 -13.49 -17.72 -23.37
CA GLU A 152 -14.90 -17.35 -23.57
C GLU A 152 -15.42 -16.28 -22.59
N GLU A 153 -14.92 -16.23 -21.35
CA GLU A 153 -15.34 -15.22 -20.37
C GLU A 153 -14.71 -13.85 -20.65
N THR A 154 -13.48 -13.82 -21.16
CA THR A 154 -12.77 -12.59 -21.52
C THR A 154 -13.38 -11.90 -22.73
N VAL A 155 -13.84 -12.66 -23.71
CA VAL A 155 -14.49 -12.14 -24.93
C VAL A 155 -15.82 -11.44 -24.60
N LYS A 156 -16.60 -11.96 -23.66
CA LYS A 156 -17.85 -11.31 -23.21
C LYS A 156 -17.63 -9.98 -22.51
N ILE A 157 -16.52 -9.82 -21.78
CA ILE A 157 -16.16 -8.58 -21.10
C ILE A 157 -15.68 -7.53 -22.10
N GLU A 158 -14.91 -7.91 -23.13
CA GLU A 158 -14.48 -7.01 -24.21
C GLU A 158 -15.64 -6.49 -25.08
N GLU A 159 -16.65 -7.30 -25.33
CA GLU A 159 -17.85 -6.86 -26.08
C GLU A 159 -18.70 -5.85 -25.30
N THR A 160 -18.75 -5.98 -23.95
CA THR A 160 -19.46 -5.04 -23.08
C THR A 160 -18.70 -3.72 -22.91
N ALA A 161 -17.37 -3.73 -22.99
CA ALA A 161 -16.51 -2.55 -22.88
C ALA A 161 -16.59 -1.61 -24.12
N LYS A 162 -17.03 -2.13 -25.26
CA LYS A 162 -17.16 -1.33 -26.50
C LYS A 162 -18.36 -0.40 -26.55
N GLN A 163 -19.30 -0.51 -25.63
CA GLN A 163 -20.43 0.41 -25.50
C GLN A 163 -20.12 1.45 -24.42
N GLY A 164 -19.64 2.61 -24.82
CA GLY A 164 -19.13 3.77 -24.10
C GLY A 164 -19.95 4.42 -22.97
N GLU A 165 -20.77 3.69 -22.23
CA GLU A 165 -21.35 4.16 -20.97
C GLU A 165 -20.53 3.63 -19.81
N HIS A 166 -19.58 4.45 -19.34
CA HIS A 166 -18.76 4.22 -18.16
C HIS A 166 -19.63 4.29 -16.88
N SER A 167 -20.38 3.23 -16.64
CA SER A 167 -21.26 3.12 -15.49
C SER A 167 -20.47 2.66 -14.25
N ILE A 168 -20.76 3.25 -13.09
CA ILE A 168 -20.36 2.75 -11.76
C ILE A 168 -20.58 1.23 -11.65
N LYS A 169 -21.60 0.70 -12.32
CA LYS A 169 -21.87 -0.75 -12.42
C LYS A 169 -20.73 -1.54 -13.03
N GLN A 170 -20.00 -0.99 -14.01
CA GLN A 170 -18.84 -1.67 -14.62
C GLN A 170 -17.67 -1.71 -13.64
N LEU A 171 -17.40 -0.61 -12.92
CA LEU A 171 -16.37 -0.58 -11.89
C LEU A 171 -16.69 -1.55 -10.73
N LEU A 172 -17.95 -1.61 -10.31
CA LEU A 172 -18.39 -2.58 -9.30
C LEU A 172 -18.36 -4.02 -9.81
N SER A 173 -18.44 -4.25 -11.12
CA SER A 173 -18.29 -5.59 -11.70
C SER A 173 -16.87 -6.13 -11.58
N VAL A 174 -15.85 -5.24 -11.51
CA VAL A 174 -14.46 -5.62 -11.22
C VAL A 174 -14.37 -6.36 -9.89
N MET A 175 -15.07 -5.87 -8.86
CA MET A 175 -15.13 -6.53 -7.55
C MET A 175 -15.78 -7.91 -7.55
N LYS A 176 -16.60 -8.22 -8.56
CA LYS A 176 -17.21 -9.55 -8.68
C LYS A 176 -16.30 -10.57 -9.34
N HIS A 177 -15.20 -10.12 -9.94
CA HIS A 177 -14.26 -11.02 -10.58
C HIS A 177 -13.47 -11.81 -9.53
N PRO A 178 -13.41 -13.16 -9.60
CA PRO A 178 -12.81 -13.98 -8.54
C PRO A 178 -11.34 -13.63 -8.25
N ARG A 179 -10.57 -13.27 -9.28
CA ARG A 179 -9.17 -12.84 -9.13
C ARG A 179 -9.03 -11.47 -8.48
N ALA A 180 -9.95 -10.53 -8.79
CA ALA A 180 -9.97 -9.24 -8.14
C ALA A 180 -10.21 -9.37 -6.63
N LEU A 181 -11.18 -10.22 -6.26
CA LEU A 181 -11.44 -10.55 -4.86
C LEU A 181 -10.23 -11.23 -4.20
N LEU A 182 -9.56 -12.14 -4.92
CA LEU A 182 -8.37 -12.82 -4.41
C LEU A 182 -7.23 -11.82 -4.14
N PHE A 183 -6.94 -10.92 -5.09
CA PHE A 183 -5.88 -9.91 -4.91
C PHE A 183 -6.25 -8.88 -3.84
N ALA A 184 -7.48 -8.39 -3.82
CA ALA A 184 -7.96 -7.49 -2.76
C ALA A 184 -7.88 -8.16 -1.38
N SER A 185 -8.25 -9.45 -1.27
CA SER A 185 -8.10 -10.20 -0.02
C SER A 185 -6.63 -10.38 0.36
N ALA A 186 -5.74 -10.61 -0.60
CA ALA A 186 -4.31 -10.70 -0.37
C ALA A 186 -3.75 -9.39 0.17
N LEU A 187 -4.05 -8.26 -0.48
CA LEU A 187 -3.62 -6.94 0.00
C LEU A 187 -4.19 -6.63 1.38
N SER A 188 -5.46 -6.97 1.63
CA SER A 188 -6.06 -6.80 2.96
C SER A 188 -5.28 -7.55 4.04
N ILE A 189 -4.83 -8.79 3.76
CA ILE A 189 -4.05 -9.57 4.70
C ILE A 189 -2.68 -8.92 4.95
N PHE A 190 -2.02 -8.36 3.92
CA PHE A 190 -0.78 -7.60 4.09
C PHE A 190 -0.99 -6.34 4.93
N GLN A 191 -2.04 -5.57 4.65
CA GLN A 191 -2.36 -4.36 5.41
C GLN A 191 -2.73 -4.68 6.86
N VAL A 192 -3.53 -5.71 7.10
CA VAL A 192 -3.83 -6.21 8.46
C VAL A 192 -2.55 -6.63 9.18
N SER A 193 -1.62 -7.29 8.49
CA SER A 193 -0.32 -7.67 9.06
C SER A 193 0.49 -6.44 9.49
N TRP A 194 0.49 -5.39 8.68
CA TRP A 194 1.09 -4.10 8.99
C TRP A 194 0.44 -3.45 10.21
N LEU A 195 -0.89 -3.42 10.26
CA LEU A 195 -1.63 -2.87 11.39
C LEU A 195 -1.31 -3.64 12.69
N LEU A 196 -1.30 -4.96 12.65
CA LEU A 196 -0.96 -5.77 13.83
C LEU A 196 0.47 -5.51 14.31
N ILE A 197 1.45 -5.44 13.41
CA ILE A 197 2.81 -5.07 13.79
C ILE A 197 2.80 -3.71 14.47
N ASN A 198 2.19 -2.69 13.88
CA ASN A 198 2.27 -1.32 14.38
C ASN A 198 1.48 -1.10 15.68
N PHE A 199 0.35 -1.77 15.88
CA PHE A 199 -0.47 -1.58 17.08
C PHE A 199 -0.05 -2.46 18.24
N PHE A 200 0.38 -3.70 17.98
CA PHE A 200 0.58 -4.70 19.03
C PHE A 200 2.05 -5.09 19.29
N TYR A 201 3.01 -4.50 18.55
CA TYR A 201 4.42 -4.83 18.77
C TYR A 201 4.89 -4.43 20.18
N VAL A 202 4.41 -3.31 20.71
CA VAL A 202 4.79 -2.80 22.05
C VAL A 202 4.39 -3.80 23.11
N GLU A 203 3.14 -4.28 23.07
CA GLU A 203 2.63 -5.25 24.02
C GLU A 203 3.37 -6.59 23.90
N LYS A 204 3.55 -7.09 22.66
CA LYS A 204 4.26 -8.36 22.42
C LYS A 204 5.73 -8.30 22.85
N LEU A 205 6.43 -7.22 22.60
CA LEU A 205 7.80 -7.03 23.04
C LEU A 205 7.87 -6.86 24.58
N GLY A 206 6.87 -6.19 25.17
CA GLY A 206 6.71 -6.06 26.61
C GLY A 206 6.56 -7.39 27.31
N GLU A 207 5.73 -8.33 26.76
CA GLU A 207 5.63 -9.72 27.26
C GLU A 207 6.98 -10.44 27.27
N CYS A 208 7.87 -10.11 26.33
CA CYS A 208 9.23 -10.66 26.28
C CYS A 208 10.21 -9.90 27.19
N GLY A 209 9.72 -8.92 27.96
CA GLY A 209 10.48 -8.14 28.94
C GLY A 209 11.39 -7.09 28.31
N ILE A 210 11.03 -6.57 27.12
CA ILE A 210 11.69 -5.40 26.52
C ILE A 210 11.00 -4.15 27.06
N SER A 211 11.79 -3.21 27.62
CA SER A 211 11.22 -2.01 28.20
C SER A 211 10.68 -1.05 27.11
N PRO A 212 9.64 -0.24 27.44
CA PRO A 212 9.03 0.70 26.50
C PRO A 212 10.01 1.73 25.93
N GLU A 213 11.09 2.01 26.63
CA GLU A 213 12.14 2.97 26.20
C GLU A 213 12.81 2.54 24.89
N TRP A 214 12.88 1.24 24.62
CA TRP A 214 13.48 0.70 23.39
C TRP A 214 12.54 0.66 22.18
N MET A 215 11.24 0.91 22.37
CA MET A 215 10.24 0.73 21.32
C MET A 215 10.49 1.66 20.12
N SER A 216 10.89 2.91 20.37
CA SER A 216 11.27 3.85 19.29
C SER A 216 12.48 3.35 18.51
N ALA A 217 13.48 2.80 19.19
CA ALA A 217 14.66 2.25 18.52
C ALA A 217 14.30 1.01 17.68
N VAL A 218 13.34 0.18 18.12
CA VAL A 218 12.84 -0.96 17.37
C VAL A 218 12.12 -0.50 16.11
N ILE A 219 11.24 0.54 16.18
CA ILE A 219 10.57 1.12 15.01
C ILE A 219 11.61 1.62 14.00
N LEU A 220 12.57 2.44 14.46
CA LEU A 220 13.63 2.94 13.57
C LEU A 220 14.43 1.81 12.95
N GLY A 221 14.73 0.77 13.73
CA GLY A 221 15.46 -0.41 13.28
C GLY A 221 14.73 -1.17 12.19
N TYR A 222 13.47 -1.55 12.39
CA TYR A 222 12.73 -2.30 11.38
C TYR A 222 12.43 -1.46 10.14
N SER A 223 12.15 -0.17 10.29
CA SER A 223 11.95 0.73 9.14
C SER A 223 13.22 0.86 8.30
N ALA A 224 14.39 0.91 8.93
CA ALA A 224 15.67 0.89 8.21
C ALA A 224 15.89 -0.44 7.46
N VAL A 225 15.55 -1.57 8.08
CA VAL A 225 15.64 -2.90 7.43
C VAL A 225 14.64 -3.03 6.28
N GLU A 226 13.43 -2.51 6.43
CA GLU A 226 12.39 -2.48 5.39
C GLU A 226 12.89 -1.82 4.09
N MET A 227 13.72 -0.75 4.20
CA MET A 227 14.29 -0.08 3.03
C MET A 227 15.17 -1.00 2.16
N LEU A 228 15.60 -2.15 2.66
CA LEU A 228 16.32 -3.16 1.87
C LEU A 228 15.42 -3.82 0.80
N ALA A 229 14.10 -3.62 0.84
CA ALA A 229 13.18 -4.16 -0.17
C ALA A 229 13.53 -3.64 -1.58
N GLU A 230 13.81 -2.34 -1.73
CA GLU A 230 14.18 -1.75 -3.04
C GLU A 230 15.45 -2.37 -3.65
N PRO A 231 16.61 -2.41 -2.96
CA PRO A 231 17.80 -3.02 -3.52
C PRO A 231 17.65 -4.53 -3.81
N ILE A 232 16.82 -5.25 -3.01
CA ILE A 232 16.50 -6.66 -3.28
C ILE A 232 15.73 -6.78 -4.58
N ILE A 233 14.65 -6.02 -4.75
CA ILE A 233 13.83 -6.02 -5.96
C ILE A 233 14.66 -5.61 -7.18
N ARG A 234 15.46 -4.55 -7.06
CA ARG A 234 16.35 -4.09 -8.14
C ARG A 234 17.39 -5.14 -8.55
N LYS A 235 17.94 -5.88 -7.58
CA LYS A 235 18.92 -6.95 -7.84
C LYS A 235 18.27 -8.18 -8.48
N LEU A 236 17.06 -8.52 -8.08
CA LEU A 236 16.29 -9.62 -8.65
C LEU A 236 15.76 -9.26 -10.04
N GLY A 237 15.46 -7.97 -10.29
CA GLY A 237 15.00 -7.46 -11.58
C GLY A 237 13.83 -8.28 -12.13
N THR A 238 13.88 -8.60 -13.42
CA THR A 238 12.89 -9.45 -14.12
C THR A 238 12.80 -10.89 -13.58
N SER A 239 13.77 -11.30 -12.75
CA SER A 239 13.74 -12.61 -12.07
C SER A 239 12.83 -12.61 -10.83
N PHE A 240 12.32 -11.45 -10.39
CA PHE A 240 11.33 -11.37 -9.31
C PHE A 240 10.00 -11.90 -9.82
N SER A 241 9.86 -13.20 -9.79
CA SER A 241 8.74 -13.95 -10.33
C SER A 241 7.74 -14.33 -9.23
N LYS A 242 6.59 -14.80 -9.66
CA LYS A 242 5.56 -15.45 -8.83
C LYS A 242 6.15 -16.45 -7.81
N SER A 243 7.15 -17.23 -8.22
CA SER A 243 7.82 -18.20 -7.34
C SER A 243 8.59 -17.53 -6.18
N TRP A 244 9.24 -16.40 -6.42
CA TRP A 244 9.92 -15.62 -5.38
C TRP A 244 8.92 -14.96 -4.44
N ALA A 245 7.86 -14.33 -4.97
CA ALA A 245 6.80 -13.73 -4.17
C ALA A 245 6.16 -14.77 -3.24
N ARG A 246 5.86 -15.97 -3.75
CA ARG A 246 5.35 -17.08 -2.94
C ARG A 246 6.30 -17.48 -1.82
N ARG A 247 7.60 -17.64 -2.11
CA ARG A 247 8.60 -18.02 -1.10
C ARG A 247 8.72 -16.98 0.00
N PHE A 248 8.81 -15.70 -0.36
CA PHE A 248 8.88 -14.63 0.62
C PHE A 248 7.58 -14.51 1.44
N GLY A 249 6.42 -14.67 0.82
CA GLY A 249 5.15 -14.62 1.53
C GLY A 249 4.95 -15.79 2.50
N ILE A 250 5.34 -17.01 2.11
CA ILE A 250 5.32 -18.18 3.02
C ILE A 250 6.31 -17.95 4.16
N LEU A 251 7.54 -17.47 3.87
CA LEU A 251 8.54 -17.18 4.89
C LEU A 251 8.05 -16.10 5.86
N CYS A 252 7.37 -15.07 5.35
CA CYS A 252 6.71 -14.05 6.16
C CYS A 252 5.65 -14.66 7.08
N GLY A 253 4.76 -15.50 6.54
CA GLY A 253 3.73 -16.18 7.34
C GLY A 253 4.32 -17.07 8.45
N VAL A 254 5.37 -17.84 8.13
CA VAL A 254 6.12 -18.61 9.13
C VAL A 254 6.75 -17.69 10.19
N GLY A 255 7.28 -16.53 9.75
CA GLY A 255 7.80 -15.50 10.65
C GLY A 255 6.74 -14.97 11.62
N PHE A 256 5.52 -14.71 11.14
CA PHE A 256 4.39 -14.29 11.98
C PHE A 256 3.98 -15.38 12.99
N LEU A 257 3.95 -16.65 12.55
CA LEU A 257 3.72 -17.78 13.45
C LEU A 257 4.79 -17.82 14.54
N ALA A 258 6.06 -17.74 14.15
CA ALA A 258 7.17 -17.71 15.10
C ALA A 258 7.06 -16.52 16.06
N PHE A 259 6.71 -15.33 15.57
CA PHE A 259 6.53 -14.13 16.38
C PHE A 259 5.42 -14.28 17.41
N GLY A 260 4.33 -14.98 17.07
CA GLY A 260 3.25 -15.30 18.00
C GLY A 260 3.69 -16.19 19.15
N PHE A 261 4.53 -17.21 18.88
CA PHE A 261 4.98 -18.19 19.89
C PHE A 261 6.22 -17.79 20.68
N VAL A 262 7.10 -16.98 20.10
CA VAL A 262 8.38 -16.61 20.72
C VAL A 262 8.15 -15.71 21.93
N SER A 263 8.80 -16.09 23.06
CA SER A 263 8.81 -15.32 24.32
C SER A 263 10.22 -14.90 24.75
N LYS A 264 11.26 -15.25 23.98
CA LYS A 264 12.66 -14.93 24.31
C LYS A 264 13.13 -13.68 23.60
N ARG A 265 13.69 -12.71 24.35
CA ARG A 265 14.23 -11.42 23.82
C ARG A 265 15.18 -11.59 22.64
N ILE A 266 16.11 -12.56 22.72
CA ILE A 266 17.15 -12.80 21.71
C ILE A 266 16.55 -13.18 20.35
N LEU A 267 15.38 -13.84 20.34
CA LEU A 267 14.75 -14.31 19.10
C LEU A 267 13.71 -13.32 18.57
N ILE A 268 12.98 -12.64 19.46
CA ILE A 268 11.88 -11.75 19.04
C ILE A 268 12.37 -10.48 18.37
N LEU A 269 13.50 -9.91 18.82
CA LEU A 269 14.05 -8.68 18.21
C LEU A 269 14.50 -8.86 16.77
N PRO A 270 15.36 -9.85 16.41
CA PRO A 270 15.70 -10.08 15.01
C PRO A 270 14.46 -10.37 14.14
N LEU A 271 13.51 -11.13 14.70
CA LEU A 271 12.27 -11.46 13.99
C LEU A 271 11.45 -10.20 13.71
N MET A 272 11.29 -9.31 14.71
CA MET A 272 10.60 -8.02 14.54
C MET A 272 11.28 -7.13 13.50
N LEU A 273 12.61 -7.13 13.45
CA LEU A 273 13.35 -6.32 12.46
C LEU A 273 13.19 -6.83 11.03
N VAL A 274 13.04 -8.14 10.83
CA VAL A 274 13.01 -8.75 9.49
C VAL A 274 11.59 -8.89 8.95
N LEU A 275 10.58 -9.05 9.81
CA LEU A 275 9.17 -9.26 9.40
C LEU A 275 8.65 -8.17 8.45
N PRO A 276 8.85 -6.86 8.68
CA PRO A 276 8.42 -5.81 7.78
C PRO A 276 9.02 -5.93 6.37
N LEU A 277 10.30 -6.26 6.27
CA LEU A 277 10.96 -6.51 4.99
C LEU A 277 10.33 -7.71 4.25
N LEU A 278 10.11 -8.82 4.96
CA LEU A 278 9.48 -10.01 4.37
C LEU A 278 8.04 -9.75 3.94
N LEU A 279 7.34 -8.83 4.61
CA LEU A 279 5.97 -8.44 4.27
C LEU A 279 5.92 -7.59 3.00
N LYS A 280 6.85 -6.63 2.84
CA LYS A 280 6.89 -5.71 1.71
C LYS A 280 7.15 -6.40 0.37
N LEU A 281 8.00 -7.40 0.32
CA LEU A 281 8.38 -8.04 -0.93
C LEU A 281 7.18 -8.69 -1.67
N PRO A 282 6.39 -9.58 -1.06
CA PRO A 282 5.21 -10.15 -1.71
C PRO A 282 4.08 -9.13 -1.90
N GLU A 283 3.95 -8.12 -1.02
CA GLU A 283 2.97 -7.04 -1.16
C GLU A 283 3.15 -6.31 -2.49
N TYR A 284 4.36 -5.89 -2.83
CA TYR A 284 4.66 -5.22 -4.10
C TYR A 284 4.30 -6.08 -5.31
N PHE A 285 4.55 -7.39 -5.24
CA PHE A 285 4.15 -8.30 -6.30
C PHE A 285 2.63 -8.33 -6.48
N VAL A 286 1.85 -8.39 -5.39
CA VAL A 286 0.38 -8.38 -5.47
C VAL A 286 -0.13 -7.06 -6.04
N MET A 287 0.44 -5.91 -5.63
CA MET A 287 0.11 -4.59 -6.19
C MET A 287 0.39 -4.51 -7.70
N GLU A 288 1.48 -5.12 -8.17
CA GLU A 288 1.78 -5.23 -9.61
C GLU A 288 0.71 -6.07 -10.33
N GLN A 289 0.36 -7.22 -9.76
CA GLN A 289 -0.66 -8.11 -10.35
C GLN A 289 -2.05 -7.48 -10.40
N GLU A 290 -2.41 -6.60 -9.46
CA GLU A 290 -3.65 -5.82 -9.53
C GLU A 290 -3.67 -4.87 -10.74
N ASN A 291 -2.57 -4.19 -11.02
CA ASN A 291 -2.46 -3.34 -12.20
C ASN A 291 -2.57 -4.14 -13.50
N VAL A 292 -1.94 -5.31 -13.57
CA VAL A 292 -2.06 -6.24 -14.70
C VAL A 292 -3.51 -6.73 -14.85
N LEU A 293 -4.19 -7.02 -13.74
CA LEU A 293 -5.59 -7.43 -13.77
C LEU A 293 -6.51 -6.34 -14.33
N VAL A 294 -6.30 -5.09 -13.95
CA VAL A 294 -7.05 -3.94 -14.50
C VAL A 294 -6.88 -3.84 -16.02
N ASP A 295 -5.66 -4.13 -16.52
CA ASP A 295 -5.40 -4.19 -17.97
C ASP A 295 -6.15 -5.33 -18.65
N LEU A 296 -6.17 -6.51 -18.05
CA LEU A 296 -6.87 -7.69 -18.57
C LEU A 296 -8.39 -7.52 -18.57
N LEU A 297 -8.95 -6.79 -17.61
CA LEU A 297 -10.38 -6.49 -17.53
C LEU A 297 -10.84 -5.37 -18.49
N GLY A 298 -9.94 -4.80 -19.29
CA GLY A 298 -10.27 -3.79 -20.29
C GLY A 298 -10.67 -2.42 -19.72
N VAL A 299 -10.45 -2.18 -18.40
CA VAL A 299 -10.79 -0.91 -17.72
C VAL A 299 -9.60 0.04 -17.61
N LYS A 300 -8.65 -0.05 -18.53
CA LYS A 300 -7.41 0.76 -18.57
C LYS A 300 -7.68 2.27 -18.45
N GLU A 301 -8.70 2.77 -19.16
CA GLU A 301 -9.06 4.19 -19.15
C GLU A 301 -9.56 4.68 -17.77
N GLN A 302 -9.96 3.77 -16.89
CA GLN A 302 -10.45 4.04 -15.55
C GLN A 302 -9.60 3.35 -14.47
N ARG A 303 -8.32 3.12 -14.74
CA ARG A 303 -7.40 2.40 -13.85
C ARG A 303 -7.47 2.90 -12.40
N ALA A 304 -7.33 4.21 -12.19
CA ALA A 304 -7.36 4.77 -10.84
C ALA A 304 -8.70 4.52 -10.15
N ALA A 305 -9.82 4.62 -10.87
CA ALA A 305 -11.14 4.35 -10.31
C ALA A 305 -11.29 2.84 -9.97
N ALA A 306 -10.82 1.94 -10.83
CA ALA A 306 -10.84 0.51 -10.58
C ALA A 306 -9.98 0.13 -9.36
N LEU A 307 -8.75 0.64 -9.27
CA LEU A 307 -7.88 0.44 -8.12
C LEU A 307 -8.46 1.06 -6.84
N SER A 308 -9.11 2.23 -6.93
CA SER A 308 -9.78 2.84 -5.78
C SER A 308 -10.93 1.99 -5.26
N VAL A 309 -11.70 1.35 -6.14
CA VAL A 309 -12.77 0.41 -5.75
C VAL A 309 -12.18 -0.84 -5.07
N LEU A 310 -11.06 -1.38 -5.59
CA LEU A 310 -10.35 -2.49 -4.94
C LEU A 310 -9.83 -2.09 -3.56
N ASN A 311 -9.18 -0.93 -3.43
CA ASN A 311 -8.70 -0.40 -2.16
C ASN A 311 -9.82 -0.16 -1.14
N MET A 312 -11.01 0.27 -1.60
CA MET A 312 -12.17 0.38 -0.71
C MET A 312 -12.58 -0.99 -0.15
N GLY A 313 -12.53 -2.05 -0.97
CA GLY A 313 -12.74 -3.42 -0.52
C GLY A 313 -11.69 -3.86 0.51
N VAL A 314 -10.42 -3.53 0.27
CA VAL A 314 -9.31 -3.77 1.20
C VAL A 314 -9.59 -3.10 2.55
N SER A 315 -9.95 -1.81 2.56
CA SER A 315 -10.22 -1.07 3.80
C SER A 315 -11.40 -1.62 4.60
N ILE A 316 -12.43 -2.13 3.94
CA ILE A 316 -13.56 -2.80 4.64
C ILE A 316 -13.06 -4.05 5.37
N ILE A 317 -12.23 -4.87 4.70
CA ILE A 317 -11.67 -6.09 5.30
C ILE A 317 -10.73 -5.73 6.45
N GLU A 318 -9.93 -4.67 6.33
CA GLU A 318 -9.06 -4.16 7.40
C GLU A 318 -9.86 -3.79 8.66
N ILE A 319 -10.95 -3.05 8.49
CA ILE A 319 -11.81 -2.66 9.61
C ILE A 319 -12.37 -3.90 10.32
N LEU A 320 -12.89 -4.86 9.57
CA LEU A 320 -13.42 -6.11 10.11
C LEU A 320 -12.32 -6.93 10.82
N ALA A 321 -11.13 -6.97 10.25
CA ALA A 321 -9.98 -7.68 10.83
C ALA A 321 -9.50 -7.01 12.12
N LEU A 322 -9.52 -5.67 12.23
CA LEU A 322 -9.21 -4.96 13.47
C LEU A 322 -10.20 -5.29 14.58
N PHE A 323 -11.50 -5.34 14.29
CA PHE A 323 -12.50 -5.78 15.27
C PHE A 323 -12.27 -7.23 15.70
N ALA A 324 -11.98 -8.12 14.76
CA ALA A 324 -11.65 -9.52 15.08
C ALA A 324 -10.37 -9.63 15.90
N SER A 325 -9.35 -8.85 15.59
CA SER A 325 -8.09 -8.80 16.33
C SER A 325 -8.30 -8.30 17.77
N ALA A 326 -9.11 -7.27 17.97
CA ALA A 326 -9.46 -6.77 19.29
C ALA A 326 -10.17 -7.84 20.14
N ALA A 327 -11.01 -8.68 19.55
CA ALA A 327 -11.62 -9.80 20.25
C ALA A 327 -10.61 -10.92 20.58
N LEU A 328 -9.66 -11.20 19.66
CA LEU A 328 -8.63 -12.21 19.84
C LEU A 328 -7.59 -11.83 20.89
N THR A 329 -7.30 -10.53 21.08
CA THR A 329 -6.38 -10.06 22.13
C THR A 329 -6.85 -10.44 23.53
N ALA A 330 -8.16 -10.60 23.75
CA ALA A 330 -8.70 -11.11 25.02
C ALA A 330 -8.22 -12.54 25.34
N ALA A 331 -7.91 -13.35 24.32
CA ALA A 331 -7.33 -14.69 24.47
C ALA A 331 -5.78 -14.69 24.53
N GLY A 332 -5.17 -13.55 24.25
CA GLY A 332 -3.71 -13.34 24.20
C GLY A 332 -3.24 -12.86 22.83
N ILE A 333 -2.32 -11.88 22.86
CA ILE A 333 -1.85 -11.20 21.65
C ILE A 333 -1.17 -12.15 20.64
N GLY A 334 -0.56 -13.21 21.11
CA GLY A 334 0.06 -14.23 20.26
C GLY A 334 -0.91 -14.84 19.25
N TRP A 335 -2.18 -15.01 19.61
CA TRP A 335 -3.21 -15.58 18.73
C TRP A 335 -3.49 -14.72 17.50
N CYS A 336 -3.41 -13.39 17.63
CA CYS A 336 -3.55 -12.49 16.50
C CYS A 336 -2.45 -12.73 15.45
N PHE A 337 -1.19 -12.83 15.90
CA PHE A 337 -0.05 -13.10 15.02
C PHE A 337 -0.10 -14.49 14.40
N LEU A 338 -0.55 -15.50 15.16
CA LEU A 338 -0.75 -16.86 14.64
C LEU A 338 -1.82 -16.88 13.55
N GLY A 339 -2.96 -16.25 13.78
CA GLY A 339 -4.05 -16.17 12.80
C GLY A 339 -3.59 -15.54 11.49
N VAL A 340 -2.92 -14.40 11.57
CA VAL A 340 -2.39 -13.71 10.37
C VAL A 340 -1.30 -14.53 9.69
N GLY A 341 -0.41 -15.18 10.44
CA GLY A 341 0.61 -16.05 9.86
C GLY A 341 0.01 -17.19 9.02
N VAL A 342 -1.04 -17.84 9.51
CA VAL A 342 -1.79 -18.86 8.75
C VAL A 342 -2.43 -18.25 7.51
N LEU A 343 -3.11 -17.11 7.65
CA LEU A 343 -3.78 -16.43 6.53
C LEU A 343 -2.79 -16.02 5.44
N LEU A 344 -1.60 -15.50 5.79
CA LEU A 344 -0.55 -15.17 4.84
C LEU A 344 -0.08 -16.42 4.05
N ILE A 345 0.14 -17.54 4.72
CA ILE A 345 0.57 -18.77 4.05
C ILE A 345 -0.51 -19.25 3.08
N VAL A 346 -1.77 -19.34 3.53
CA VAL A 346 -2.90 -19.78 2.69
C VAL A 346 -3.07 -18.84 1.51
N CYS A 347 -3.06 -17.54 1.76
CA CYS A 347 -3.19 -16.52 0.72
C CYS A 347 -2.11 -16.68 -0.36
N MET A 348 -0.84 -16.82 0.03
CA MET A 348 0.26 -16.94 -0.93
C MET A 348 0.26 -18.26 -1.68
N LEU A 349 -0.33 -19.30 -1.14
CA LEU A 349 -0.57 -20.55 -1.86
C LEU A 349 -1.69 -20.42 -2.90
N CYS A 350 -2.68 -19.56 -2.65
CA CYS A 350 -3.80 -19.31 -3.57
C CYS A 350 -3.46 -18.30 -4.67
N VAL A 351 -2.72 -17.22 -4.34
CA VAL A 351 -2.33 -16.15 -5.29
C VAL A 351 -1.19 -16.62 -6.20
N CYS A 352 -0.30 -17.39 -5.68
CA CYS A 352 0.89 -17.89 -6.33
C CYS A 352 0.86 -19.41 -6.49
#